data_dc9f62102b58d57b250c525a39340e82
#
_entry.id   dc9f62102b58d57b250c525a39340e82
#
_cell.length_a   1.000
_cell.length_b   1.000
_cell.length_c   1.000
_cell.angle_alpha   90.00
_cell.angle_beta   90.00
_cell.angle_gamma   90.00
#
_symmetry.space_group_name_H-M   'P 1'
#
loop_
_entity.id
_entity.type
_entity.pdbx_description
1 polymer ?
#
loop_
_entity_poly.entity_id
_entity_poly.type
_entity_poly.pdbx_seq_one_letter_code
_entity_poly.pdbx_strand_id
1 'polypeptide(L)'
;MAAVPVPPPVPPKPLRPPRIGLALGGGAARGFAHIGVIQVLEEAGIKPDLVVGTSAGSLVAALYAAGRPGAELARVALAMDESAITDWSFPGRGLIRGEALARYVREQTGGKTIEQLPLPLGIVATDLDSGLPMLFQRGDVGLAVRASSAVPAVFQPVKIGSREYVDGGLVSPVPVRFARQMGAELVIAVDISAPPDGNATGDAFSMLLQTFAIMGKSINQFELKDADIVVRPLLAGVSSADFTARKRAIDAGRVAGLAALAGLRARIATLMH
;
A
#
# COMPACT_ATOMS: atom_id res chain seq x y z
N MET A 1 19.08 64.98 7.83
CA MET A 1 18.75 63.68 7.27
C MET A 1 17.76 63.00 8.21
N ALA A 2 16.53 62.78 7.79
CA ALA A 2 15.54 62.06 8.59
C ALA A 2 15.83 60.54 8.51
N ALA A 3 15.87 59.84 9.67
CA ALA A 3 16.06 58.41 9.73
C ALA A 3 14.82 57.72 9.12
N VAL A 4 15.07 56.82 8.14
CA VAL A 4 14.04 55.98 7.56
C VAL A 4 13.59 54.97 8.63
N PRO A 5 12.29 54.87 8.94
CA PRO A 5 11.81 53.89 9.92
C PRO A 5 12.12 52.45 9.46
N VAL A 6 12.81 51.70 10.30
CA VAL A 6 13.01 50.26 10.06
C VAL A 6 11.66 49.55 10.22
N PRO A 7 11.18 48.79 9.21
CA PRO A 7 9.93 48.09 9.35
C PRO A 7 10.00 47.06 10.50
N PRO A 8 8.91 46.85 11.24
CA PRO A 8 8.88 45.88 12.34
C PRO A 8 9.25 44.48 11.83
N PRO A 9 9.92 43.65 12.62
CA PRO A 9 10.26 42.29 12.24
C PRO A 9 8.99 41.51 11.89
N VAL A 10 8.99 40.84 10.75
CA VAL A 10 7.86 39.96 10.34
C VAL A 10 7.79 38.85 11.37
N PRO A 11 6.61 38.60 11.97
CA PRO A 11 6.45 37.49 12.93
C PRO A 11 6.85 36.17 12.30
N PRO A 12 7.54 35.27 13.03
CA PRO A 12 7.93 33.98 12.51
C PRO A 12 6.70 33.22 12.05
N LYS A 13 6.78 32.59 10.86
CA LYS A 13 5.69 31.77 10.30
C LYS A 13 5.43 30.61 11.28
N PRO A 14 4.16 30.34 11.64
CA PRO A 14 3.85 29.23 12.53
C PRO A 14 4.34 27.93 11.92
N LEU A 15 5.03 27.11 12.73
CA LEU A 15 5.51 25.80 12.35
C LEU A 15 4.33 24.92 11.95
N ARG A 16 4.43 24.23 10.80
CA ARG A 16 3.46 23.25 10.36
C ARG A 16 4.07 21.84 10.40
N PRO A 17 3.28 20.79 10.66
CA PRO A 17 3.77 19.42 10.55
C PRO A 17 4.10 19.07 9.08
N PRO A 18 5.03 18.11 8.87
CA PRO A 18 5.31 17.59 7.53
C PRO A 18 4.10 16.89 6.95
N ARG A 19 3.93 16.94 5.64
CA ARG A 19 2.93 16.17 4.91
C ARG A 19 3.28 14.69 4.94
N ILE A 20 2.47 13.88 5.62
CA ILE A 20 2.73 12.46 5.87
C ILE A 20 2.14 11.59 4.74
N GLY A 21 2.99 10.79 4.10
CA GLY A 21 2.59 9.74 3.16
C GLY A 21 2.69 8.36 3.80
N LEU A 22 1.65 7.53 3.60
CA LEU A 22 1.64 6.14 4.02
C LEU A 22 1.81 5.23 2.79
N ALA A 23 2.93 4.51 2.71
CA ALA A 23 3.23 3.57 1.63
C ALA A 23 2.97 2.13 2.09
N LEU A 24 1.96 1.47 1.52
CA LEU A 24 1.52 0.12 1.88
C LEU A 24 1.99 -0.90 0.83
N GLY A 25 2.88 -1.80 1.25
CA GLY A 25 3.48 -2.79 0.37
C GLY A 25 2.56 -3.96 -0.01
N GLY A 26 2.95 -4.67 -1.08
CA GLY A 26 2.33 -5.91 -1.51
C GLY A 26 2.71 -7.10 -0.64
N GLY A 27 1.87 -8.16 -0.65
CA GLY A 27 2.13 -9.37 0.13
C GLY A 27 0.93 -10.30 0.30
N ALA A 28 -0.07 -10.22 -0.57
CA ALA A 28 -1.30 -11.03 -0.58
C ALA A 28 -1.97 -11.05 0.79
N ALA A 29 -2.27 -12.23 1.39
CA ALA A 29 -2.94 -12.36 2.70
C ALA A 29 -2.20 -11.65 3.86
N ARG A 30 -0.90 -11.41 3.74
CA ARG A 30 -0.12 -10.62 4.73
C ARG A 30 -0.57 -9.15 4.80
N GLY A 31 -1.33 -8.67 3.79
CA GLY A 31 -1.88 -7.32 3.71
C GLY A 31 -2.76 -6.92 4.88
N PHE A 32 -3.36 -7.87 5.59
CA PHE A 32 -4.13 -7.58 6.80
C PHE A 32 -3.31 -6.88 7.90
N ALA A 33 -1.98 -7.02 7.89
CA ALA A 33 -1.11 -6.34 8.84
C ALA A 33 -1.13 -4.80 8.68
N HIS A 34 -1.38 -4.29 7.48
CA HIS A 34 -1.53 -2.85 7.25
C HIS A 34 -2.63 -2.24 8.12
N ILE A 35 -3.71 -2.99 8.34
CA ILE A 35 -4.85 -2.55 9.15
C ILE A 35 -4.40 -2.28 10.59
N GLY A 36 -3.60 -3.19 11.16
CA GLY A 36 -3.07 -3.03 12.51
C GLY A 36 -2.16 -1.81 12.65
N VAL A 37 -1.33 -1.53 11.62
CA VAL A 37 -0.50 -0.31 11.60
C VAL A 37 -1.37 0.94 11.53
N ILE A 38 -2.39 0.98 10.66
CA ILE A 38 -3.33 2.11 10.53
C ILE A 38 -4.03 2.37 11.87
N GLN A 39 -4.53 1.34 12.56
CA GLN A 39 -5.16 1.49 13.88
C GLN A 39 -4.23 2.20 14.88
N VAL A 40 -2.97 1.80 14.94
CA VAL A 40 -1.98 2.41 15.85
C VAL A 40 -1.69 3.86 15.49
N LEU A 41 -1.57 4.19 14.20
CA LEU A 41 -1.38 5.57 13.77
C LEU A 41 -2.56 6.44 14.17
N GLU A 42 -3.80 5.98 13.95
CA GLU A 42 -5.03 6.70 14.34
C GLU A 42 -5.12 6.89 15.87
N GLU A 43 -4.86 5.83 16.65
CA GLU A 43 -4.84 5.89 18.12
C GLU A 43 -3.78 6.87 18.64
N ALA A 44 -2.65 7.00 17.94
CA ALA A 44 -1.59 7.94 18.26
C ALA A 44 -1.87 9.39 17.79
N GLY A 45 -2.99 9.64 17.11
CA GLY A 45 -3.36 10.93 16.53
C GLY A 45 -2.57 11.29 15.27
N ILE A 46 -1.86 10.31 14.65
CA ILE A 46 -1.07 10.51 13.44
C ILE A 46 -1.93 10.16 12.23
N LYS A 47 -2.29 11.18 11.44
CA LYS A 47 -3.13 11.04 10.26
C LYS A 47 -2.29 11.24 9.00
N PRO A 48 -2.18 10.25 8.12
CA PRO A 48 -1.57 10.42 6.80
C PRO A 48 -2.34 11.44 5.95
N ASP A 49 -1.61 12.27 5.20
CA ASP A 49 -2.17 13.24 4.24
C ASP A 49 -2.37 12.62 2.85
N LEU A 50 -1.77 11.46 2.60
CA LEU A 50 -1.94 10.66 1.40
C LEU A 50 -1.57 9.20 1.68
N VAL A 51 -2.11 8.29 0.87
CA VAL A 51 -1.77 6.88 0.93
C VAL A 51 -1.45 6.34 -0.46
N VAL A 52 -0.42 5.49 -0.54
CA VAL A 52 -0.07 4.78 -1.79
C VAL A 52 0.02 3.30 -1.50
N GLY A 53 -0.52 2.48 -2.37
CA GLY A 53 -0.50 1.03 -2.19
C GLY A 53 -0.09 0.26 -3.43
N THR A 54 0.51 -0.90 -3.20
CA THR A 54 0.84 -1.90 -4.21
C THR A 54 0.16 -3.22 -3.84
N SER A 55 -0.49 -3.88 -4.81
CA SER A 55 -1.11 -5.22 -4.64
C SER A 55 -2.07 -5.23 -3.44
N ALA A 56 -1.91 -6.13 -2.47
CA ALA A 56 -2.71 -6.16 -1.24
C ALA A 56 -2.70 -4.82 -0.50
N GLY A 57 -1.58 -4.08 -0.53
CA GLY A 57 -1.49 -2.73 0.01
C GLY A 57 -2.39 -1.73 -0.71
N SER A 58 -2.62 -1.90 -2.03
CA SER A 58 -3.54 -1.04 -2.80
C SER A 58 -5.00 -1.23 -2.39
N LEU A 59 -5.39 -2.46 -2.05
CA LEU A 59 -6.73 -2.76 -1.53
C LEU A 59 -6.96 -2.04 -0.19
N VAL A 60 -6.05 -2.20 0.76
CA VAL A 60 -6.16 -1.55 2.07
C VAL A 60 -6.10 -0.02 1.93
N ALA A 61 -5.20 0.49 1.08
CA ALA A 61 -5.09 1.92 0.77
C ALA A 61 -6.39 2.50 0.21
N ALA A 62 -7.04 1.80 -0.73
CA ALA A 62 -8.30 2.24 -1.34
C ALA A 62 -9.45 2.33 -0.32
N LEU A 63 -9.59 1.32 0.53
CA LEU A 63 -10.62 1.31 1.56
C LEU A 63 -10.35 2.39 2.63
N TYR A 64 -9.10 2.58 3.02
CA TYR A 64 -8.69 3.64 3.94
C TYR A 64 -8.92 5.03 3.35
N ALA A 65 -8.53 5.23 2.10
CA ALA A 65 -8.74 6.48 1.38
C ALA A 65 -10.22 6.83 1.17
N ALA A 66 -11.11 5.82 1.15
CA ALA A 66 -12.56 6.01 1.12
C ALA A 66 -13.15 6.52 2.46
N GLY A 67 -12.31 6.66 3.50
CA GLY A 67 -12.69 7.18 4.81
C GLY A 67 -13.03 6.11 5.85
N ARG A 68 -12.71 4.84 5.61
CA ARG A 68 -12.90 3.78 6.59
C ARG A 68 -11.77 3.79 7.61
N PRO A 69 -12.06 4.02 8.90
CA PRO A 69 -11.04 3.96 9.94
C PRO A 69 -10.52 2.53 10.15
N GLY A 70 -9.34 2.39 10.75
CA GLY A 70 -8.67 1.11 10.99
C GLY A 70 -9.54 0.09 11.75
N ALA A 71 -10.40 0.54 12.66
CA ALA A 71 -11.37 -0.34 13.35
C ALA A 71 -12.42 -0.93 12.40
N GLU A 72 -12.93 -0.14 11.45
CA GLU A 72 -13.87 -0.60 10.44
C GLU A 72 -13.19 -1.50 9.41
N LEU A 73 -11.96 -1.16 8.98
CA LEU A 73 -11.14 -2.02 8.13
C LEU A 73 -10.96 -3.41 8.74
N ALA A 74 -10.66 -3.48 10.04
CA ALA A 74 -10.53 -4.76 10.74
C ALA A 74 -11.85 -5.54 10.76
N ARG A 75 -12.97 -4.89 11.04
CA ARG A 75 -14.31 -5.52 11.03
C ARG A 75 -14.64 -6.09 9.65
N VAL A 76 -14.43 -5.31 8.60
CA VAL A 76 -14.68 -5.72 7.21
C VAL A 76 -13.75 -6.88 6.82
N ALA A 77 -12.46 -6.79 7.16
CA ALA A 77 -11.49 -7.84 6.87
C ALA A 77 -11.80 -9.16 7.57
N LEU A 78 -12.20 -9.13 8.84
CA LEU A 78 -12.54 -10.33 9.60
C LEU A 78 -13.86 -10.99 9.14
N ALA A 79 -14.79 -10.21 8.60
CA ALA A 79 -16.06 -10.67 8.08
C ALA A 79 -16.03 -11.05 6.58
N MET A 80 -14.94 -10.74 5.87
CA MET A 80 -14.84 -10.95 4.42
C MET A 80 -14.85 -12.43 4.07
N ASP A 81 -15.71 -12.84 3.13
CA ASP A 81 -15.64 -14.15 2.48
C ASP A 81 -14.60 -14.08 1.34
N GLU A 82 -13.71 -15.07 1.28
CA GLU A 82 -12.68 -15.14 0.23
C GLU A 82 -13.28 -15.27 -1.18
N SER A 83 -14.45 -15.91 -1.29
CA SER A 83 -15.19 -16.01 -2.55
C SER A 83 -15.63 -14.66 -3.10
N ALA A 84 -15.74 -13.62 -2.25
CA ALA A 84 -16.10 -12.26 -2.67
C ALA A 84 -15.00 -11.58 -3.50
N ILE A 85 -13.76 -12.07 -3.43
CA ILE A 85 -12.61 -11.49 -4.13
C ILE A 85 -11.95 -12.45 -5.13
N THR A 86 -12.50 -13.68 -5.30
CA THR A 86 -11.90 -14.72 -6.14
C THR A 86 -12.90 -15.19 -7.19
N ASP A 87 -12.53 -15.11 -8.45
CA ASP A 87 -13.29 -15.59 -9.61
C ASP A 87 -12.38 -16.41 -10.54
N TRP A 88 -12.58 -17.71 -10.54
CA TRP A 88 -11.78 -18.67 -11.33
C TRP A 88 -12.07 -18.58 -12.84
N SER A 89 -11.02 -18.75 -13.65
CA SER A 89 -11.11 -18.71 -15.11
C SER A 89 -10.19 -19.75 -15.76
N PHE A 90 -10.74 -20.62 -16.60
CA PHE A 90 -10.02 -21.57 -17.45
C PHE A 90 -10.61 -21.58 -18.86
N PRO A 91 -9.76 -21.63 -19.94
CA PRO A 91 -8.31 -21.38 -20.00
C PRO A 91 -7.99 -19.89 -20.08
N GLY A 92 -6.74 -19.46 -19.69
CA GLY A 92 -6.34 -18.06 -19.78
C GLY A 92 -4.87 -17.82 -19.40
N ARG A 93 -4.43 -16.56 -19.47
CA ARG A 93 -3.08 -16.12 -19.04
C ARG A 93 -2.95 -16.00 -17.50
N GLY A 94 -3.96 -16.42 -16.74
CA GLY A 94 -4.04 -16.49 -15.28
C GLY A 94 -5.24 -17.31 -14.87
N LEU A 95 -5.21 -17.82 -13.64
CA LEU A 95 -6.23 -18.71 -13.08
C LEU A 95 -7.46 -17.93 -12.57
N ILE A 96 -7.29 -16.65 -12.22
CA ILE A 96 -8.31 -15.77 -11.62
C ILE A 96 -8.49 -14.55 -12.50
N ARG A 97 -9.74 -14.16 -12.78
CA ARG A 97 -10.04 -12.96 -13.58
C ARG A 97 -9.78 -11.66 -12.81
N GLY A 98 -10.10 -11.67 -11.51
CA GLY A 98 -10.00 -10.51 -10.63
C GLY A 98 -11.15 -9.51 -10.76
N GLU A 99 -12.21 -9.84 -11.52
CA GLU A 99 -13.41 -8.97 -11.61
C GLU A 99 -14.17 -8.93 -10.28
N ALA A 100 -14.14 -10.03 -9.52
CA ALA A 100 -14.74 -10.08 -8.19
C ALA A 100 -14.06 -9.10 -7.24
N LEU A 101 -12.71 -9.03 -7.27
CA LEU A 101 -11.94 -8.06 -6.50
C LEU A 101 -12.31 -6.62 -6.90
N ALA A 102 -12.37 -6.32 -8.21
CA ALA A 102 -12.71 -4.98 -8.69
C ALA A 102 -14.12 -4.56 -8.24
N ARG A 103 -15.10 -5.47 -8.34
CA ARG A 103 -16.47 -5.24 -7.89
C ARG A 103 -16.52 -4.99 -6.38
N TYR A 104 -15.87 -5.84 -5.59
CA TYR A 104 -15.77 -5.69 -4.14
C TYR A 104 -15.21 -4.31 -3.75
N VAL A 105 -14.12 -3.88 -4.38
CA VAL A 105 -13.51 -2.57 -4.11
C VAL A 105 -14.47 -1.42 -4.45
N ARG A 106 -15.16 -1.46 -5.61
CA ARG A 106 -16.16 -0.46 -5.98
C ARG A 106 -17.27 -0.35 -4.94
N GLU A 107 -17.80 -1.47 -4.49
CA GLU A 107 -18.83 -1.52 -3.43
C GLU A 107 -18.30 -0.91 -2.13
N GLN A 108 -17.11 -1.31 -1.71
CA GLN A 108 -16.50 -0.82 -0.47
C GLN A 108 -16.12 0.66 -0.51
N THR A 109 -15.88 1.23 -1.68
CA THR A 109 -15.55 2.66 -1.89
C THR A 109 -16.76 3.51 -2.29
N GLY A 110 -17.96 2.92 -2.32
CA GLY A 110 -19.21 3.60 -2.68
C GLY A 110 -19.27 4.02 -4.15
N GLY A 111 -18.60 3.31 -5.06
CA GLY A 111 -18.58 3.57 -6.49
C GLY A 111 -17.82 4.84 -6.89
N LYS A 112 -17.06 5.45 -5.99
CA LYS A 112 -16.27 6.67 -6.26
C LYS A 112 -15.07 6.35 -7.13
N THR A 113 -14.62 7.34 -7.90
CA THR A 113 -13.31 7.32 -8.58
C THR A 113 -12.20 7.70 -7.61
N ILE A 114 -10.93 7.42 -7.96
CA ILE A 114 -9.76 7.67 -7.11
C ILE A 114 -9.70 9.13 -6.66
N GLU A 115 -9.90 10.07 -7.59
CA GLU A 115 -9.86 11.51 -7.34
C GLU A 115 -11.05 12.05 -6.52
N GLN A 116 -12.09 11.25 -6.33
CA GLN A 116 -13.26 11.59 -5.51
C GLN A 116 -13.14 11.10 -4.07
N LEU A 117 -12.09 10.33 -3.75
CA LEU A 117 -11.89 9.85 -2.39
C LEU A 117 -11.43 10.98 -1.47
N PRO A 118 -11.85 10.95 -0.18
CA PRO A 118 -11.51 12.01 0.77
C PRO A 118 -10.00 12.11 1.08
N LEU A 119 -9.26 11.00 1.01
CA LEU A 119 -7.81 11.00 1.18
C LEU A 119 -7.15 10.75 -0.18
N PRO A 120 -6.15 11.58 -0.61
CA PRO A 120 -5.38 11.35 -1.82
C PRO A 120 -4.81 9.93 -1.89
N LEU A 121 -5.17 9.19 -2.94
CA LEU A 121 -4.80 7.80 -3.16
C LEU A 121 -3.91 7.65 -4.39
N GLY A 122 -2.83 6.88 -4.25
CA GLY A 122 -2.03 6.34 -5.34
C GLY A 122 -2.08 4.81 -5.37
N ILE A 123 -2.24 4.25 -6.54
CA ILE A 123 -2.22 2.79 -6.75
C ILE A 123 -1.16 2.47 -7.79
N VAL A 124 -0.19 1.61 -7.44
CA VAL A 124 0.92 1.27 -8.33
C VAL A 124 0.66 -0.06 -9.02
N ALA A 125 0.77 -0.07 -10.35
CA ALA A 125 0.79 -1.27 -11.18
C ALA A 125 2.00 -1.26 -12.11
N THR A 126 2.23 -2.36 -12.83
CA THR A 126 3.27 -2.48 -13.86
C THR A 126 2.64 -2.53 -15.23
N ASP A 127 3.06 -1.66 -16.13
CA ASP A 127 2.72 -1.75 -17.57
C ASP A 127 3.41 -2.99 -18.14
N LEU A 128 2.62 -3.93 -18.66
CA LEU A 128 3.14 -5.23 -19.09
C LEU A 128 4.06 -5.16 -20.32
N ASP A 129 3.81 -4.19 -21.20
CA ASP A 129 4.57 -4.05 -22.45
C ASP A 129 5.92 -3.37 -22.22
N SER A 130 5.93 -2.30 -21.42
CA SER A 130 7.14 -1.49 -21.20
C SER A 130 7.94 -1.88 -19.97
N GLY A 131 7.34 -2.62 -19.02
CA GLY A 131 7.92 -2.89 -17.69
C GLY A 131 7.99 -1.65 -16.80
N LEU A 132 7.42 -0.52 -17.20
CA LEU A 132 7.44 0.71 -16.42
C LEU A 132 6.34 0.72 -15.36
N PRO A 133 6.58 1.37 -14.21
CA PRO A 133 5.54 1.56 -13.21
C PRO A 133 4.48 2.54 -13.69
N MET A 134 3.22 2.25 -13.36
CA MET A 134 2.09 3.14 -13.53
C MET A 134 1.53 3.52 -12.16
N LEU A 135 1.44 4.82 -11.88
CA LEU A 135 0.78 5.36 -10.71
C LEU A 135 -0.63 5.85 -11.09
N PHE A 136 -1.65 5.12 -10.68
CA PHE A 136 -3.04 5.54 -10.84
C PHE A 136 -3.44 6.49 -9.70
N GLN A 137 -3.82 7.71 -10.06
CA GLN A 137 -4.34 8.74 -9.15
C GLN A 137 -5.73 9.23 -9.59
N ARG A 138 -6.29 8.66 -10.65
CA ARG A 138 -7.61 8.98 -11.23
C ARG A 138 -8.24 7.74 -11.82
N GLY A 139 -9.56 7.77 -11.95
CA GLY A 139 -10.36 6.75 -12.60
C GLY A 139 -10.91 5.71 -11.62
N ASP A 140 -11.32 4.57 -12.16
CA ASP A 140 -11.99 3.50 -11.40
C ASP A 140 -11.06 2.86 -10.37
N VAL A 141 -11.41 2.98 -9.08
CA VAL A 141 -10.63 2.45 -7.96
C VAL A 141 -10.52 0.92 -8.05
N GLY A 142 -11.63 0.23 -8.33
CA GLY A 142 -11.66 -1.23 -8.40
C GLY A 142 -10.78 -1.77 -9.52
N LEU A 143 -10.81 -1.12 -10.69
CA LEU A 143 -10.00 -1.50 -11.84
C LEU A 143 -8.51 -1.27 -11.57
N ALA A 144 -8.14 -0.16 -10.92
CA ALA A 144 -6.76 0.13 -10.55
C ALA A 144 -6.22 -0.85 -9.49
N VAL A 145 -7.02 -1.18 -8.46
CA VAL A 145 -6.65 -2.21 -7.44
C VAL A 145 -6.49 -3.58 -8.10
N ARG A 146 -7.41 -3.95 -9.00
CA ARG A 146 -7.30 -5.20 -9.76
C ARG A 146 -6.00 -5.25 -10.57
N ALA A 147 -5.65 -4.18 -11.28
CA ALA A 147 -4.41 -4.08 -12.05
C ALA A 147 -3.17 -4.20 -11.15
N SER A 148 -3.18 -3.49 -10.01
CA SER A 148 -2.12 -3.53 -9.00
C SER A 148 -1.94 -4.89 -8.35
N SER A 149 -2.98 -5.74 -8.34
CA SER A 149 -3.01 -7.07 -7.70
C SER A 149 -2.93 -8.22 -8.71
N ALA A 150 -2.72 -7.92 -10.00
CA ALA A 150 -2.70 -8.92 -11.07
C ALA A 150 -1.35 -9.66 -11.14
N VAL A 151 -1.06 -10.48 -10.12
CA VAL A 151 0.15 -11.31 -10.07
C VAL A 151 0.19 -12.24 -11.29
N PRO A 152 1.25 -12.15 -12.13
CA PRO A 152 1.38 -12.99 -13.33
C PRO A 152 1.24 -14.49 -13.00
N ALA A 153 0.61 -15.22 -13.91
CA ALA A 153 0.21 -16.62 -13.79
C ALA A 153 -0.91 -16.91 -12.76
N VAL A 154 -1.10 -16.07 -11.74
CA VAL A 154 -2.22 -16.19 -10.79
C VAL A 154 -3.45 -15.47 -11.33
N PHE A 155 -3.31 -14.19 -11.65
CA PHE A 155 -4.38 -13.36 -12.20
C PHE A 155 -4.17 -13.05 -13.69
N GLN A 156 -5.27 -12.80 -14.38
CA GLN A 156 -5.20 -12.29 -15.74
C GLN A 156 -4.71 -10.83 -15.74
N PRO A 157 -3.86 -10.42 -16.72
CA PRO A 157 -3.52 -9.03 -16.94
C PRO A 157 -4.78 -8.17 -17.13
N VAL A 158 -4.70 -6.92 -16.72
CA VAL A 158 -5.83 -5.99 -16.73
C VAL A 158 -5.65 -4.98 -17.84
N LYS A 159 -6.59 -4.97 -18.80
CA LYS A 159 -6.59 -3.99 -19.88
C LYS A 159 -7.25 -2.68 -19.42
N ILE A 160 -6.50 -1.57 -19.49
CA ILE A 160 -6.99 -0.22 -19.25
C ILE A 160 -6.60 0.66 -20.45
N GLY A 161 -7.60 1.13 -21.18
CA GLY A 161 -7.36 1.79 -22.45
C GLY A 161 -6.72 0.85 -23.49
N SER A 162 -5.57 1.24 -24.04
CA SER A 162 -4.81 0.46 -25.04
C SER A 162 -3.72 -0.42 -24.42
N ARG A 163 -3.49 -0.36 -23.07
CA ARG A 163 -2.40 -1.04 -22.38
C ARG A 163 -2.90 -2.15 -21.46
N GLU A 164 -2.01 -3.10 -21.16
CA GLU A 164 -2.23 -4.15 -20.18
C GLU A 164 -1.35 -3.92 -18.96
N TYR A 165 -1.91 -4.19 -17.79
CA TYR A 165 -1.22 -4.01 -16.49
C TYR A 165 -1.21 -5.29 -15.69
N VAL A 166 -0.13 -5.47 -14.94
CA VAL A 166 0.08 -6.56 -13.98
C VAL A 166 0.51 -5.99 -12.63
N ASP A 167 0.70 -6.87 -11.65
CA ASP A 167 1.00 -6.49 -10.25
C ASP A 167 2.14 -5.47 -10.15
N GLY A 168 1.91 -4.43 -9.34
CA GLY A 168 2.89 -3.37 -9.10
C GLY A 168 4.13 -3.82 -8.34
N GLY A 169 4.06 -4.98 -7.66
CA GLY A 169 5.18 -5.57 -6.95
C GLY A 169 6.38 -5.95 -7.81
N LEU A 170 6.18 -6.05 -9.15
CA LEU A 170 7.27 -6.26 -10.09
C LEU A 170 8.23 -5.07 -10.19
N VAL A 171 7.76 -3.86 -9.88
CA VAL A 171 8.53 -2.61 -10.07
C VAL A 171 8.63 -1.76 -8.81
N SER A 172 7.69 -1.89 -7.87
CA SER A 172 7.66 -1.13 -6.62
C SER A 172 6.85 -1.90 -5.55
N PRO A 173 7.45 -2.93 -4.93
CA PRO A 173 6.76 -3.74 -3.93
C PRO A 173 6.28 -2.94 -2.72
N VAL A 174 7.07 -1.96 -2.25
CA VAL A 174 6.66 -0.96 -1.24
C VAL A 174 6.81 0.43 -1.85
N PRO A 175 5.71 1.14 -2.19
CA PRO A 175 5.72 2.27 -3.12
C PRO A 175 6.18 3.60 -2.50
N VAL A 176 7.38 3.62 -1.87
CA VAL A 176 7.94 4.79 -1.17
C VAL A 176 8.15 5.98 -2.11
N ARG A 177 8.80 5.75 -3.27
CA ARG A 177 9.06 6.81 -4.26
C ARG A 177 7.79 7.48 -4.76
N PHE A 178 6.67 6.73 -4.85
CA PHE A 178 5.39 7.26 -5.30
C PHE A 178 4.71 8.10 -4.22
N ALA A 179 4.88 7.76 -2.93
CA ALA A 179 4.45 8.65 -1.85
C ALA A 179 5.21 9.99 -1.90
N ARG A 180 6.52 9.96 -2.17
CA ARG A 180 7.32 11.17 -2.40
C ARG A 180 6.83 11.95 -3.63
N GLN A 181 6.60 11.27 -4.75
CA GLN A 181 6.08 11.88 -5.97
C GLN A 181 4.72 12.56 -5.77
N MET A 182 3.87 12.02 -4.88
CA MET A 182 2.60 12.64 -4.47
C MET A 182 2.75 13.78 -3.47
N GLY A 183 3.97 14.13 -3.08
CA GLY A 183 4.31 15.27 -2.24
C GLY A 183 4.40 14.96 -0.75
N ALA A 184 4.64 13.71 -0.35
CA ALA A 184 4.95 13.38 1.04
C ALA A 184 6.31 13.95 1.46
N GLU A 185 6.34 14.68 2.57
CA GLU A 185 7.55 15.22 3.21
C GLU A 185 8.10 14.23 4.25
N LEU A 186 7.23 13.37 4.79
CA LEU A 186 7.57 12.23 5.62
C LEU A 186 6.87 10.99 5.08
N VAL A 187 7.61 9.90 4.86
CA VAL A 187 7.05 8.63 4.37
C VAL A 187 7.16 7.53 5.42
N ILE A 188 6.00 7.00 5.80
CA ILE A 188 5.87 5.78 6.60
C ILE A 188 5.67 4.62 5.62
N ALA A 189 6.65 3.74 5.51
CA ALA A 189 6.59 2.55 4.67
C ALA A 189 6.22 1.33 5.50
N VAL A 190 5.21 0.58 5.08
CA VAL A 190 4.82 -0.68 5.72
C VAL A 190 5.23 -1.84 4.82
N ASP A 191 6.29 -2.53 5.20
CA ASP A 191 6.87 -3.64 4.47
C ASP A 191 6.36 -4.97 5.05
N ILE A 192 5.50 -5.63 4.29
CA ILE A 192 4.93 -6.95 4.60
C ILE A 192 5.47 -8.04 3.69
N SER A 193 6.56 -7.80 2.98
CA SER A 193 7.16 -8.73 2.03
C SER A 193 7.49 -10.06 2.69
N ALA A 194 7.20 -11.17 2.00
CA ALA A 194 7.64 -12.47 2.44
C ALA A 194 9.15 -12.61 2.21
N PRO A 195 9.92 -13.09 3.18
CA PRO A 195 11.31 -13.47 2.92
C PRO A 195 11.33 -14.63 1.90
N PRO A 196 12.31 -14.66 0.99
CA PRO A 196 12.43 -15.76 0.02
C PRO A 196 12.91 -17.08 0.66
N ASP A 197 13.34 -17.04 1.93
CA ASP A 197 13.92 -18.17 2.64
C ASP A 197 12.84 -19.19 3.05
N GLY A 198 13.08 -20.48 2.76
CA GLY A 198 12.19 -21.57 3.19
C GLY A 198 10.95 -21.80 2.30
N ASN A 199 10.82 -21.11 1.18
CA ASN A 199 9.73 -21.37 0.24
C ASN A 199 9.97 -22.68 -0.54
N ALA A 200 8.90 -23.46 -0.72
CA ALA A 200 8.95 -24.63 -1.59
C ALA A 200 9.10 -24.20 -3.05
N THR A 201 9.98 -24.88 -3.80
CA THR A 201 10.24 -24.63 -5.22
C THR A 201 10.16 -25.91 -6.05
N GLY A 202 9.30 -26.84 -5.63
CA GLY A 202 9.18 -28.17 -6.22
C GLY A 202 8.50 -28.21 -7.60
N ASP A 203 7.88 -27.14 -8.03
CA ASP A 203 7.21 -27.02 -9.33
C ASP A 203 7.47 -25.65 -9.98
N ALA A 204 7.15 -25.53 -11.27
CA ALA A 204 7.40 -24.32 -12.06
C ALA A 204 6.65 -23.09 -11.53
N PHE A 205 5.45 -23.28 -11.00
CA PHE A 205 4.66 -22.19 -10.46
C PHE A 205 5.26 -21.65 -9.16
N SER A 206 5.61 -22.54 -8.24
CA SER A 206 6.30 -22.19 -6.99
C SER A 206 7.64 -21.51 -7.26
N MET A 207 8.40 -21.98 -8.28
CA MET A 207 9.64 -21.35 -8.73
C MET A 207 9.40 -19.91 -9.23
N LEU A 208 8.34 -19.68 -10.00
CA LEU A 208 7.96 -18.33 -10.47
C LEU A 208 7.64 -17.40 -9.32
N LEU A 209 6.85 -17.84 -8.35
CA LEU A 209 6.51 -17.02 -7.16
C LEU A 209 7.75 -16.72 -6.31
N GLN A 210 8.67 -17.68 -6.18
CA GLN A 210 9.95 -17.47 -5.52
C GLN A 210 10.81 -16.43 -6.24
N THR A 211 10.82 -16.45 -7.58
CA THR A 211 11.52 -15.45 -8.39
C THR A 211 10.97 -14.03 -8.10
N PHE A 212 9.66 -13.86 -8.01
CA PHE A 212 9.06 -12.59 -7.64
C PHE A 212 9.46 -12.15 -6.22
N ALA A 213 9.51 -13.08 -5.27
CA ALA A 213 9.94 -12.76 -3.89
C ALA A 213 11.40 -12.27 -3.85
N ILE A 214 12.30 -12.91 -4.61
CA ILE A 214 13.73 -12.53 -4.72
C ILE A 214 13.85 -11.14 -5.36
N MET A 215 13.16 -10.90 -6.48
CA MET A 215 13.19 -9.60 -7.17
C MET A 215 12.62 -8.50 -6.29
N GLY A 216 11.49 -8.74 -5.63
CA GLY A 216 10.87 -7.80 -4.73
C GLY A 216 11.77 -7.43 -3.53
N LYS A 217 12.48 -8.42 -2.96
CA LYS A 217 13.48 -8.16 -1.90
C LYS A 217 14.61 -7.24 -2.41
N SER A 218 15.10 -7.49 -3.62
CA SER A 218 16.16 -6.67 -4.22
C SER A 218 15.70 -5.23 -4.47
N ILE A 219 14.48 -5.03 -4.99
CA ILE A 219 13.93 -3.70 -5.24
C ILE A 219 13.73 -2.96 -3.91
N ASN A 220 13.17 -3.62 -2.90
CA ASN A 220 12.91 -3.02 -1.59
C ASN A 220 14.19 -2.58 -0.86
N GLN A 221 15.34 -3.22 -1.11
CA GLN A 221 16.64 -2.77 -0.57
C GLN A 221 16.99 -1.34 -0.98
N PHE A 222 16.50 -0.88 -2.13
CA PHE A 222 16.71 0.48 -2.61
C PHE A 222 15.53 1.40 -2.23
N GLU A 223 14.31 1.01 -2.51
CA GLU A 223 13.12 1.86 -2.25
C GLU A 223 12.96 2.23 -0.78
N LEU A 224 13.20 1.29 0.13
CA LEU A 224 13.03 1.54 1.57
C LEU A 224 14.08 2.50 2.17
N LYS A 225 15.17 2.79 1.47
CA LYS A 225 16.15 3.81 1.90
C LYS A 225 15.57 5.22 1.90
N ASP A 226 14.59 5.47 1.04
CA ASP A 226 13.94 6.78 0.90
C ASP A 226 12.75 6.97 1.86
N ALA A 227 12.43 5.94 2.66
CA ALA A 227 11.43 6.03 3.72
C ALA A 227 12.03 6.65 4.99
N ASP A 228 11.27 7.53 5.67
CA ASP A 228 11.67 8.07 6.98
C ASP A 228 11.50 7.03 8.08
N ILE A 229 10.42 6.25 8.01
CA ILE A 229 10.11 5.17 8.95
C ILE A 229 9.71 3.94 8.15
N VAL A 230 10.33 2.80 8.48
CA VAL A 230 9.95 1.50 7.92
C VAL A 230 9.35 0.64 9.04
N VAL A 231 8.08 0.30 8.89
CA VAL A 231 7.34 -0.61 9.79
C VAL A 231 7.34 -1.99 9.18
N ARG A 232 7.90 -2.99 9.89
CA ARG A 232 7.96 -4.39 9.46
C ARG A 232 7.24 -5.29 10.45
N PRO A 233 5.96 -5.62 10.21
CA PRO A 233 5.25 -6.61 11.01
C PRO A 233 5.93 -7.98 10.95
N LEU A 234 6.10 -8.63 12.11
CA LEU A 234 6.63 -9.99 12.19
C LEU A 234 5.55 -10.98 11.78
N LEU A 235 5.58 -11.43 10.53
CA LEU A 235 4.59 -12.30 9.92
C LEU A 235 5.12 -13.74 9.76
N ALA A 236 5.97 -14.20 10.68
CA ALA A 236 6.41 -15.59 10.72
C ALA A 236 5.19 -16.53 10.85
N GLY A 237 5.14 -17.56 9.99
CA GLY A 237 4.02 -18.49 9.93
C GLY A 237 2.71 -17.91 9.36
N VAL A 238 2.73 -16.72 8.77
CA VAL A 238 1.63 -16.20 7.95
C VAL A 238 2.03 -16.33 6.49
N SER A 239 1.52 -17.34 5.83
CA SER A 239 1.71 -17.53 4.39
C SER A 239 0.97 -16.45 3.59
N SER A 240 1.50 -16.10 2.42
CA SER A 240 0.81 -15.20 1.48
C SER A 240 -0.54 -15.75 0.99
N ALA A 241 -0.75 -17.07 1.08
CA ALA A 241 -2.01 -17.73 0.72
C ALA A 241 -2.94 -18.00 1.93
N ASP A 242 -2.51 -17.67 3.15
CA ASP A 242 -3.29 -17.97 4.38
C ASP A 242 -4.21 -16.80 4.76
N PHE A 243 -5.37 -16.75 4.13
CA PHE A 243 -6.41 -15.77 4.46
C PHE A 243 -7.10 -16.04 5.80
N THR A 244 -6.86 -17.18 6.45
CA THR A 244 -7.44 -17.48 7.78
C THR A 244 -6.67 -16.79 8.90
N ALA A 245 -5.40 -16.44 8.69
CA ALA A 245 -4.53 -15.77 9.67
C ALA A 245 -4.79 -14.27 9.84
N ARG A 246 -5.95 -13.74 9.40
CA ARG A 246 -6.28 -12.30 9.38
C ARG A 246 -6.03 -11.62 10.71
N LYS A 247 -6.62 -12.17 11.79
CA LYS A 247 -6.46 -11.60 13.13
C LYS A 247 -4.99 -11.55 13.55
N ARG A 248 -4.24 -12.64 13.33
CA ARG A 248 -2.81 -12.72 13.66
C ARG A 248 -2.00 -11.69 12.89
N ALA A 249 -2.31 -11.48 11.61
CA ALA A 249 -1.64 -10.46 10.80
C ALA A 249 -1.96 -9.04 11.29
N ILE A 250 -3.23 -8.73 11.60
CA ILE A 250 -3.63 -7.42 12.18
C ILE A 250 -2.88 -7.18 13.49
N ASP A 251 -2.85 -8.17 14.39
CA ASP A 251 -2.16 -8.06 15.68
C ASP A 251 -0.65 -7.82 15.50
N ALA A 252 0.00 -8.53 14.56
CA ALA A 252 1.41 -8.28 14.21
C ALA A 252 1.64 -6.87 13.67
N GLY A 253 0.71 -6.35 12.87
CA GLY A 253 0.73 -4.96 12.39
C GLY A 253 0.65 -3.96 13.55
N ARG A 254 -0.22 -4.20 14.53
CA ARG A 254 -0.33 -3.37 15.73
C ARG A 254 0.98 -3.34 16.53
N VAL A 255 1.56 -4.51 16.77
CA VAL A 255 2.84 -4.62 17.51
C VAL A 255 3.94 -3.82 16.81
N ALA A 256 4.09 -3.98 15.49
CA ALA A 256 5.09 -3.26 14.71
C ALA A 256 4.82 -1.75 14.68
N GLY A 257 3.56 -1.35 14.55
CA GLY A 257 3.14 0.05 14.59
C GLY A 257 3.51 0.71 15.94
N LEU A 258 3.18 0.07 17.05
CA LEU A 258 3.52 0.56 18.41
C LEU A 258 5.03 0.71 18.59
N ALA A 259 5.83 -0.25 18.13
CA ALA A 259 7.29 -0.19 18.20
C ALA A 259 7.87 0.99 17.38
N ALA A 260 7.23 1.40 16.30
CA ALA A 260 7.68 2.49 15.45
C ALA A 260 7.29 3.89 15.96
N LEU A 261 6.33 4.01 16.91
CA LEU A 261 5.76 5.32 17.30
C LEU A 261 6.80 6.30 17.86
N ALA A 262 7.73 5.85 18.68
CA ALA A 262 8.73 6.74 19.28
C ALA A 262 9.61 7.38 18.19
N GLY A 263 10.14 6.58 17.27
CA GLY A 263 10.93 7.05 16.13
C GLY A 263 10.13 7.96 15.19
N LEU A 264 8.87 7.60 14.93
CA LEU A 264 7.97 8.40 14.09
C LEU A 264 7.69 9.79 14.69
N ARG A 265 7.39 9.87 15.98
CA ARG A 265 7.18 11.16 16.67
C ARG A 265 8.45 12.02 16.66
N ALA A 266 9.61 11.44 16.91
CA ALA A 266 10.88 12.15 16.82
C ALA A 266 11.11 12.68 15.39
N ARG A 267 10.83 11.85 14.37
CA ARG A 267 11.00 12.26 12.97
C ARG A 267 10.02 13.38 12.58
N ILE A 268 8.76 13.31 12.99
CA ILE A 268 7.79 14.40 12.79
C ILE A 268 8.31 15.69 13.42
N ALA A 269 8.80 15.65 14.66
CA ALA A 269 9.31 16.83 15.35
C ALA A 269 10.52 17.46 14.64
N THR A 270 11.42 16.66 14.05
CA THR A 270 12.58 17.19 13.29
C THR A 270 12.21 17.81 11.94
N LEU A 271 11.03 17.49 11.40
CA LEU A 271 10.53 18.00 10.11
C LEU A 271 9.47 19.10 10.25
N MET A 272 9.23 19.60 11.47
CA MET A 272 8.40 20.80 11.68
C MET A 272 9.08 22.02 11.05
N HIS A 273 8.37 22.78 10.18
CA HIS A 273 8.89 23.95 9.45
C HIS A 273 7.84 25.00 9.14
#